data_a11cb0384015041a3dc902bd860abd61
#
_entry.id   a11cb0384015041a3dc902bd860abd61
#
_cell.length_a   1.000
_cell.length_b   1.000
_cell.length_c   1.000
_cell.angle_alpha   90.00
_cell.angle_beta   90.00
_cell.angle_gamma   90.00
#
_symmetry.space_group_name_H-M   'P 1'
#
loop_
_entity.id
_entity.type
_entity.pdbx_description
1 polymer ?
#
loop_
_entity_poly.entity_id
_entity_poly.type
_entity_poly.pdbx_seq_one_letter_code
_entity_poly.pdbx_strand_id
1 'polypeptide(L)'
;MDASLKEIDDLIVHEKMQAALEYQNEAWADGRADGIEAEIIADVAMACAIRETIRLLGETGAEALLDSLKNRMLAGEFSPERIVQ
;
A
#
# COMPACT_ATOMS: atom_id res chain seq x y z
N MET A 1 9.31 -28.39 -11.24
CA MET A 1 8.66 -27.59 -12.27
C MET A 1 7.74 -26.56 -11.68
N ASP A 2 6.76 -27.05 -10.94
CA ASP A 2 5.76 -26.13 -10.37
C ASP A 2 6.41 -25.10 -9.45
N ALA A 3 7.43 -25.51 -8.71
CA ALA A 3 8.11 -24.60 -7.81
C ALA A 3 8.78 -23.47 -8.58
N SER A 4 9.38 -23.78 -9.73
CA SER A 4 10.03 -22.74 -10.54
C SER A 4 9.03 -21.74 -11.08
N LEU A 5 7.87 -22.22 -11.54
CA LEU A 5 6.84 -21.34 -12.07
C LEU A 5 6.32 -20.43 -10.95
N LYS A 6 6.14 -20.98 -9.77
CA LYS A 6 5.66 -20.18 -8.65
C LYS A 6 6.68 -19.13 -8.27
N GLU A 7 7.95 -19.46 -8.29
CA GLU A 7 8.99 -18.49 -7.98
C GLU A 7 9.00 -17.35 -8.98
N ILE A 8 8.80 -17.66 -10.27
CA ILE A 8 8.73 -16.62 -11.29
C ILE A 8 7.52 -15.73 -11.06
N ASP A 9 6.37 -16.32 -10.73
CA ASP A 9 5.17 -15.55 -10.45
C ASP A 9 5.37 -14.64 -9.25
N ASP A 10 6.03 -15.15 -8.20
CA ASP A 10 6.30 -14.35 -7.02
C ASP A 10 7.22 -13.17 -7.34
N LEU A 11 8.22 -13.39 -8.18
CA LEU A 11 9.10 -12.31 -8.61
C LEU A 11 8.35 -11.25 -9.39
N ILE A 12 7.46 -11.67 -10.30
CA ILE A 12 6.69 -10.72 -11.09
C ILE A 12 5.80 -9.88 -10.19
N VAL A 13 5.13 -10.51 -9.22
CA VAL A 13 4.29 -9.79 -8.28
C VAL A 13 5.13 -8.80 -7.48
N HIS A 14 6.30 -9.25 -7.02
CA HIS A 14 7.18 -8.39 -6.25
C HIS A 14 7.61 -7.17 -7.06
N GLU A 15 7.95 -7.37 -8.32
CA GLU A 15 8.35 -6.27 -9.19
C GLU A 15 7.21 -5.28 -9.39
N LYS A 16 5.99 -5.79 -9.56
CA LYS A 16 4.84 -4.90 -9.71
C LYS A 16 4.57 -4.11 -8.45
N MET A 17 4.77 -4.72 -7.30
CA MET A 17 4.62 -4.02 -6.04
C MET A 17 5.65 -2.92 -5.89
N GLN A 18 6.88 -3.18 -6.31
CA GLN A 18 7.93 -2.16 -6.29
C GLN A 18 7.58 -1.00 -7.21
N ALA A 19 7.08 -1.31 -8.41
CA ALA A 19 6.68 -0.26 -9.33
C ALA A 19 5.53 0.56 -8.77
N ALA A 20 4.55 -0.12 -8.15
CA ALA A 20 3.42 0.59 -7.56
C ALA A 20 3.89 1.51 -6.44
N LEU A 21 4.85 1.05 -5.63
CA LEU A 21 5.40 1.88 -4.56
C LEU A 21 6.08 3.13 -5.14
N GLU A 22 6.78 2.98 -6.25
CA GLU A 22 7.43 4.13 -6.88
C GLU A 22 6.42 5.16 -7.35
N TYR A 23 5.30 4.70 -7.92
CA TYR A 23 4.24 5.64 -8.31
C TYR A 23 3.70 6.39 -7.11
N GLN A 24 3.48 5.69 -6.00
CA GLN A 24 2.98 6.34 -4.80
C GLN A 24 3.98 7.35 -4.25
N ASN A 25 5.25 6.99 -4.25
CA ASN A 25 6.29 7.89 -3.78
C ASN A 25 6.38 9.14 -4.65
N GLU A 26 6.22 9.01 -5.97
CA GLU A 26 6.24 10.14 -6.86
C GLU A 26 5.06 11.07 -6.58
N ALA A 27 3.88 10.51 -6.38
CA ALA A 27 2.70 11.32 -6.10
C ALA A 27 2.90 12.12 -4.81
N TRP A 28 3.47 11.50 -3.79
CA TRP A 28 3.75 12.18 -2.53
C TRP A 28 4.76 13.30 -2.74
N ALA A 29 5.84 13.01 -3.46
CA ALA A 29 6.87 14.00 -3.70
C ALA A 29 6.34 15.18 -4.48
N ASP A 30 5.54 14.91 -5.50
CA ASP A 30 4.97 15.98 -6.33
C ASP A 30 4.01 16.84 -5.51
N GLY A 31 3.18 16.20 -4.69
CA GLY A 31 2.25 16.94 -3.85
C GLY A 31 2.97 17.84 -2.85
N ARG A 32 4.02 17.30 -2.22
CA ARG A 32 4.80 18.09 -1.28
C ARG A 32 5.49 19.26 -1.98
N ALA A 33 6.01 19.04 -3.18
CA ALA A 33 6.65 20.10 -3.95
C ALA A 33 5.68 21.20 -4.30
N ASP A 34 4.41 20.88 -4.47
CA ASP A 34 3.37 21.86 -4.75
C ASP A 34 2.87 22.55 -3.48
N GLY A 35 3.42 22.23 -2.34
CA GLY A 35 3.07 22.91 -1.10
C GLY A 35 1.89 22.32 -0.36
N ILE A 36 1.50 21.09 -0.72
CA ILE A 36 0.39 20.43 -0.03
C ILE A 36 0.92 19.74 1.22
N GLU A 37 0.25 19.96 2.32
CA GLU A 37 0.66 19.36 3.58
C GLU A 37 0.56 17.85 3.54
N ALA A 38 1.51 17.19 4.20
CA ALA A 38 1.59 15.72 4.19
C ALA A 38 0.29 15.10 4.71
N GLU A 39 -0.32 15.70 5.73
CA GLU A 39 -1.56 15.15 6.30
C GLU A 39 -2.69 15.15 5.28
N ILE A 40 -2.75 16.20 4.46
CA ILE A 40 -3.78 16.25 3.41
C ILE A 40 -3.54 15.18 2.36
N ILE A 41 -2.27 15.02 1.96
CA ILE A 41 -1.92 13.98 1.00
C ILE A 41 -2.29 12.60 1.55
N ALA A 42 -1.97 12.36 2.81
CA ALA A 42 -2.27 11.07 3.43
C ALA A 42 -3.77 10.80 3.46
N ASP A 43 -4.55 11.80 3.88
CA ASP A 43 -5.99 11.63 3.97
C ASP A 43 -6.60 11.31 2.61
N VAL A 44 -6.20 12.06 1.59
CA VAL A 44 -6.73 11.84 0.25
C VAL A 44 -6.29 10.49 -0.30
N ALA A 45 -5.03 10.11 -0.06
CA ALA A 45 -4.53 8.83 -0.54
C ALA A 45 -5.32 7.68 0.07
N MET A 46 -5.59 7.74 1.37
CA MET A 46 -6.34 6.68 2.03
C MET A 46 -7.78 6.64 1.54
N ALA A 47 -8.41 7.79 1.37
CA ALA A 47 -9.78 7.82 0.88
C ALA A 47 -9.88 7.28 -0.53
N CYS A 48 -8.93 7.63 -1.38
CA CYS A 48 -8.90 7.12 -2.74
C CYS A 48 -8.70 5.63 -2.77
N ALA A 49 -7.79 5.13 -1.93
CA ALA A 49 -7.51 3.70 -1.87
C ALA A 49 -8.75 2.92 -1.41
N ILE A 50 -9.45 3.44 -0.41
CA ILE A 50 -10.65 2.78 0.09
C ILE A 50 -11.72 2.77 -0.98
N ARG A 51 -11.91 3.89 -1.67
CA ARG A 51 -12.92 3.96 -2.74
C ARG A 51 -12.65 2.95 -3.83
N GLU A 52 -11.39 2.84 -4.26
CA GLU A 52 -11.04 1.87 -5.29
C GLU A 52 -11.17 0.43 -4.79
N THR A 53 -10.82 0.20 -3.54
CA THR A 53 -10.94 -1.13 -2.97
C THR A 53 -12.39 -1.58 -2.90
N ILE A 54 -13.30 -0.66 -2.53
CA ILE A 54 -14.73 -0.97 -2.53
C ILE A 54 -15.20 -1.29 -3.93
N ARG A 55 -14.74 -0.53 -4.91
CA ARG A 55 -15.14 -0.77 -6.30
C ARG A 55 -14.68 -2.14 -6.77
N LEU A 56 -13.50 -2.59 -6.33
CA LEU A 56 -12.93 -3.86 -6.78
C LEU A 56 -13.42 -5.05 -5.98
N LEU A 57 -13.59 -4.90 -4.68
CA LEU A 57 -13.85 -6.01 -3.77
C LEU A 57 -15.19 -5.93 -3.06
N GLY A 58 -15.92 -4.82 -3.22
CA GLY A 58 -17.11 -4.59 -2.45
C GLY A 58 -16.81 -4.12 -1.04
N GLU A 59 -17.88 -3.76 -0.32
CA GLU A 59 -17.67 -3.22 1.03
C GLU A 59 -17.13 -4.25 2.00
N THR A 60 -17.61 -5.49 1.90
CA THR A 60 -17.12 -6.55 2.77
C THR A 60 -15.64 -6.82 2.56
N GLY A 61 -15.21 -6.86 1.29
CA GLY A 61 -13.81 -7.06 0.98
C GLY A 61 -12.95 -5.91 1.45
N ALA A 62 -13.48 -4.68 1.33
CA ALA A 62 -12.74 -3.51 1.80
C ALA A 62 -12.60 -3.53 3.32
N GLU A 63 -13.64 -3.94 4.03
CA GLU A 63 -13.56 -4.07 5.48
C GLU A 63 -12.49 -5.07 5.89
N ALA A 64 -12.46 -6.21 5.20
CA ALA A 64 -11.46 -7.23 5.51
C ALA A 64 -10.06 -6.71 5.29
N LEU A 65 -9.84 -5.96 4.20
CA LEU A 65 -8.54 -5.37 3.94
C LEU A 65 -8.17 -4.35 5.00
N LEU A 66 -9.12 -3.51 5.41
CA LEU A 66 -8.85 -2.52 6.45
C LEU A 66 -8.47 -3.19 7.77
N ASP A 67 -9.16 -4.28 8.12
CA ASP A 67 -8.80 -5.02 9.31
C ASP A 67 -7.40 -5.59 9.22
N SER A 68 -7.04 -6.11 8.05
CA SER A 68 -5.70 -6.64 7.84
C SER A 68 -4.65 -5.56 8.00
N LEU A 69 -4.89 -4.39 7.41
CA LEU A 69 -3.94 -3.28 7.52
C LEU A 69 -3.84 -2.78 8.95
N LYS A 70 -4.96 -2.75 9.65
CA LYS A 70 -4.95 -2.36 11.05
C LYS A 70 -4.08 -3.31 11.87
N ASN A 71 -4.22 -4.61 11.64
CA ASN A 71 -3.43 -5.59 12.36
C ASN A 71 -1.94 -5.44 12.06
N ARG A 72 -1.60 -5.16 10.81
CA ARG A 72 -0.21 -4.94 10.44
C ARG A 72 0.34 -3.68 11.11
N MET A 73 -0.48 -2.64 11.20
CA MET A 73 -0.08 -1.42 11.89
C MET A 73 0.17 -1.69 13.36
N LEU A 74 -0.72 -2.44 14.00
CA LEU A 74 -0.57 -2.77 15.41
C LEU A 74 0.65 -3.65 15.66
N ALA A 75 1.03 -4.45 14.68
CA ALA A 75 2.23 -5.28 14.76
C ALA A 75 3.50 -4.46 14.55
N GLY A 76 3.38 -3.17 14.21
CA GLY A 76 4.53 -2.31 14.03
C GLY A 76 5.12 -2.37 12.63
N GLU A 77 4.43 -2.99 11.69
CA GLU A 77 4.98 -3.18 10.36
C GLU A 77 5.25 -1.88 9.63
N PHE A 78 4.44 -0.85 9.90
CA PHE A 78 4.59 0.43 9.23
C PHE A 78 5.30 1.48 10.05
N SER A 79 5.76 1.12 11.23
CA SER A 79 6.33 2.09 12.15
C SER A 79 7.82 2.26 11.83
N PRO A 80 8.27 3.47 11.48
CA PRO A 80 9.69 3.67 11.16
C PRO A 80 10.60 3.48 12.35
N GLU A 81 10.07 3.63 13.56
CA GLU A 81 10.87 3.43 14.77
C GLU A 81 10.97 1.97 15.17
N ARG A 82 10.19 1.13 14.54
CA ARG A 82 10.20 -0.29 14.82
C ARG A 82 11.35 -0.92 14.06
N ILE A 83 12.54 -0.57 14.43
CA ILE A 83 13.71 -1.06 13.73
C ILE A 83 14.03 -2.45 14.23
N VAL A 84 14.29 -3.32 13.29
CA VAL A 84 14.61 -4.70 13.61
C VAL A 84 15.97 -4.77 14.27
N GLN A 85 16.04 -5.49 15.35
CA GLN A 85 17.31 -5.70 16.05
C GLN A 85 17.91 -7.03 15.71
#